data_837c8ae57f2ebdee9f2b7ebacef874a0
#
_entry.id   837c8ae57f2ebdee9f2b7ebacef874a0
#
_cell.length_a   1.000
_cell.length_b   1.000
_cell.length_c   1.000
_cell.angle_alpha   90.00
_cell.angle_beta   90.00
_cell.angle_gamma   90.00
#
_symmetry.space_group_name_H-M   'P 1'
#
loop_
_entity.id
_entity.type
_entity.pdbx_description
1 polymer ?
#
loop_
_entity_poly.entity_id
_entity_poly.type
_entity_poly.pdbx_seq_one_letter_code
_entity_poly.pdbx_strand_id
1 'polypeptide(L)'
;MTLAGRETSRLVAIFASIFLIQIAVVPHFRLSGYVVDLPLILVVLASLYLNPSNGALVGFLAGVSVDLVLHTPFGMTALTFSLVGYGTSAVSGQITDRHIFVRSLTVALLSATATSLFAGIGALIGLEYVTRRELGSIALVTAVAAVPSTVLLSPLVRWVFPAETVQINE
;
A
#
# COMPACT_ATOMS: atom_id res chain seq x y z
N MET A 1 -9.33 15.30 -1.01
CA MET A 1 -10.02 15.25 0.29
C MET A 1 -8.99 15.51 1.38
N THR A 2 -9.22 16.47 2.24
CA THR A 2 -8.40 16.74 3.43
C THR A 2 -8.88 15.84 4.56
N LEU A 3 -7.96 15.16 5.25
CA LEU A 3 -8.30 14.29 6.37
C LEU A 3 -8.87 15.11 7.54
N ALA A 4 -10.12 14.87 7.89
CA ALA A 4 -10.68 15.36 9.15
C ALA A 4 -10.12 14.52 10.32
N GLY A 5 -10.05 15.07 11.54
CA GLY A 5 -9.41 14.39 12.68
C GLY A 5 -9.99 13.00 12.99
N ARG A 6 -11.27 12.79 12.72
CA ARG A 6 -11.97 11.51 12.93
C ARG A 6 -11.56 10.43 11.91
N GLU A 7 -11.31 10.84 10.68
CA GLU A 7 -10.82 9.94 9.61
C GLU A 7 -9.37 9.57 9.86
N THR A 8 -8.55 10.54 10.30
CA THR A 8 -7.16 10.32 10.65
C THR A 8 -7.03 9.29 11.78
N SER A 9 -7.80 9.41 12.86
CA SER A 9 -7.72 8.47 13.99
C SER A 9 -8.15 7.05 13.59
N ARG A 10 -9.17 6.89 12.76
CA ARG A 10 -9.60 5.60 12.23
C ARG A 10 -8.55 4.98 11.32
N LEU A 11 -7.95 5.80 10.46
CA LEU A 11 -6.90 5.36 9.53
C LEU A 11 -5.67 4.88 10.31
N VAL A 12 -5.24 5.62 11.32
CA VAL A 12 -4.14 5.23 12.21
C VAL A 12 -4.45 3.92 12.94
N ALA A 13 -5.68 3.75 13.46
CA ALA A 13 -6.08 2.52 14.13
C ALA A 13 -6.03 1.30 13.20
N ILE A 14 -6.50 1.44 11.95
CA ILE A 14 -6.43 0.37 10.94
C ILE A 14 -4.97 0.05 10.59
N PHE A 15 -4.15 1.07 10.36
CA PHE A 15 -2.73 0.86 10.06
C PHE A 15 -2.02 0.15 11.21
N ALA A 16 -2.24 0.58 12.45
CA ALA A 16 -1.65 -0.07 13.62
C ALA A 16 -2.08 -1.53 13.74
N SER A 17 -3.37 -1.83 13.52
CA SER A 17 -3.90 -3.19 13.58
C SER A 17 -3.30 -4.08 12.48
N ILE A 18 -3.25 -3.59 11.25
CA ILE A 18 -2.68 -4.34 10.11
C ILE A 18 -1.18 -4.51 10.28
N PHE A 19 -0.49 -3.51 10.81
CA PHE A 19 0.93 -3.59 11.11
C PHE A 19 1.23 -4.65 12.17
N LEU A 20 0.42 -4.74 13.23
CA LEU A 20 0.53 -5.83 14.22
C LEU A 20 0.28 -7.20 13.59
N ILE A 21 -0.72 -7.33 12.71
CA ILE A 21 -0.99 -8.57 11.98
C ILE A 21 0.19 -8.90 11.06
N GLN A 22 0.77 -7.91 10.38
CA GLN A 22 1.93 -8.09 9.52
C GLN A 22 3.12 -8.68 10.28
N ILE A 23 3.36 -8.25 11.51
CA ILE A 23 4.49 -8.73 12.31
C ILE A 23 4.19 -10.08 12.95
N ALA A 24 2.99 -10.25 13.51
CA ALA A 24 2.66 -11.41 14.33
C ALA A 24 2.17 -12.63 13.54
N VAL A 25 1.43 -12.40 12.45
CA VAL A 25 0.68 -13.46 11.75
C VAL A 25 1.25 -13.76 10.37
N VAL A 26 1.50 -12.72 9.57
CA VAL A 26 1.86 -12.88 8.16
C VAL A 26 3.15 -13.68 7.93
N PRO A 27 4.21 -13.61 8.77
CA PRO A 27 5.41 -14.41 8.58
C PRO A 27 5.18 -15.93 8.62
N HIS A 28 4.07 -16.37 9.23
CA HIS A 28 3.67 -17.78 9.29
C HIS A 28 3.01 -18.27 7.98
N PHE A 29 2.54 -17.32 7.14
CA PHE A 29 1.89 -17.58 5.86
C PHE A 29 2.77 -17.12 4.71
N ARG A 30 3.61 -18.00 4.20
CA ARG A 30 4.49 -17.71 3.05
C ARG A 30 3.86 -18.26 1.77
N LEU A 31 3.60 -17.38 0.81
CA LEU A 31 3.19 -17.76 -0.55
C LEU A 31 4.44 -17.93 -1.43
N SER A 32 4.72 -19.15 -1.84
CA SER A 32 5.92 -19.47 -2.65
C SER A 32 7.24 -18.98 -2.03
N GLY A 33 7.34 -18.94 -0.67
CA GLY A 33 8.52 -18.46 0.04
C GLY A 33 8.53 -16.96 0.33
N TYR A 34 7.61 -16.18 -0.23
CA TYR A 34 7.51 -14.73 -0.03
C TYR A 34 6.41 -14.36 0.96
N VAL A 35 6.62 -13.26 1.67
CA VAL A 35 5.68 -12.70 2.64
C VAL A 35 4.87 -11.59 1.96
N VAL A 36 3.55 -11.62 2.14
CA VAL A 36 2.65 -10.59 1.60
C VAL A 36 2.82 -9.30 2.38
N ASP A 37 2.95 -8.17 1.68
CA ASP A 37 3.07 -6.84 2.28
C ASP A 37 1.67 -6.19 2.41
N LEU A 38 0.99 -6.48 3.52
CA LEU A 38 -0.33 -5.91 3.82
C LEU A 38 -0.29 -4.39 4.04
N PRO A 39 0.71 -3.80 4.72
CA PRO A 39 0.87 -2.35 4.80
C PRO A 39 0.92 -1.66 3.43
N LEU A 40 1.68 -2.20 2.48
CA LEU A 40 1.72 -1.67 1.11
C LEU A 40 0.34 -1.69 0.45
N ILE A 41 -0.35 -2.82 0.51
CA ILE A 41 -1.69 -2.98 -0.08
C ILE A 41 -2.68 -1.98 0.55
N LEU A 42 -2.59 -1.78 1.87
CA LEU A 42 -3.42 -0.80 2.58
C LEU A 42 -3.09 0.63 2.16
N VAL A 43 -1.81 1.00 2.01
CA VAL A 43 -1.39 2.32 1.50
C VAL A 43 -1.99 2.57 0.13
N VAL A 44 -1.85 1.62 -0.80
CA VAL A 44 -2.41 1.74 -2.15
C VAL A 44 -3.93 1.91 -2.09
N LEU A 45 -4.61 1.05 -1.32
CA LEU A 45 -6.07 1.07 -1.22
C LEU A 45 -6.61 2.37 -0.58
N ALA A 46 -5.97 2.86 0.49
CA ALA A 46 -6.34 4.11 1.14
C ALA A 46 -6.07 5.32 0.23
N SER A 47 -4.97 5.30 -0.52
CA SER A 47 -4.57 6.37 -1.43
C SER A 47 -5.55 6.59 -2.58
N LEU A 48 -6.36 5.58 -2.95
CA LEU A 48 -7.45 5.74 -3.92
C LEU A 48 -8.53 6.73 -3.46
N TYR A 49 -8.61 7.03 -2.17
CA TYR A 49 -9.60 7.92 -1.57
C TYR A 49 -9.01 9.27 -1.11
N LEU A 50 -7.70 9.45 -1.25
CA LEU A 50 -6.98 10.61 -0.76
C LEU A 50 -6.53 11.52 -1.91
N ASN A 51 -6.25 12.78 -1.58
CA ASN A 51 -5.49 13.66 -2.48
C ASN A 51 -3.99 13.27 -2.49
N PRO A 52 -3.21 13.67 -3.51
CA PRO A 52 -1.81 13.27 -3.65
C PRO A 52 -0.94 13.59 -2.43
N SER A 53 -1.13 14.75 -1.81
CA SER A 53 -0.35 15.15 -0.63
C SER A 53 -0.62 14.23 0.57
N ASN A 54 -1.89 13.89 0.81
CA ASN A 54 -2.28 13.00 1.90
C ASN A 54 -1.89 11.54 1.60
N GLY A 55 -2.00 11.11 0.34
CA GLY A 55 -1.52 9.79 -0.08
C GLY A 55 -0.02 9.62 0.15
N ALA A 56 0.77 10.65 -0.20
CA ALA A 56 2.21 10.67 0.09
C ALA A 56 2.50 10.60 1.60
N LEU A 57 1.79 11.41 2.39
CA LEU A 57 1.99 11.44 3.85
C LEU A 57 1.63 10.11 4.51
N VAL A 58 0.49 9.51 4.14
CA VAL A 58 0.07 8.20 4.65
C VAL A 58 1.08 7.12 4.25
N GLY A 59 1.53 7.13 3.00
CA GLY A 59 2.57 6.23 2.52
C GLY A 59 3.88 6.39 3.29
N PHE A 60 4.32 7.64 3.51
CA PHE A 60 5.53 7.92 4.28
C PHE A 60 5.45 7.38 5.71
N LEU A 61 4.39 7.69 6.43
CA LEU A 61 4.21 7.25 7.83
C LEU A 61 4.11 5.73 7.94
N ALA A 62 3.37 5.09 7.03
CA ALA A 62 3.29 3.63 6.96
C ALA A 62 4.67 3.02 6.66
N GLY A 63 5.41 3.57 5.69
CA GLY A 63 6.75 3.09 5.34
C GLY A 63 7.76 3.26 6.46
N VAL A 64 7.76 4.40 7.17
CA VAL A 64 8.60 4.59 8.37
C VAL A 64 8.29 3.51 9.42
N SER A 65 7.01 3.21 9.64
CA SER A 65 6.62 2.16 10.60
C SER A 65 7.17 0.78 10.20
N VAL A 66 7.20 0.49 8.91
CA VAL A 66 7.79 -0.76 8.37
C VAL A 66 9.31 -0.73 8.50
N ASP A 67 9.97 0.38 8.16
CA ASP A 67 11.43 0.53 8.24
C ASP A 67 11.96 0.38 9.68
N LEU A 68 11.16 0.69 10.70
CA LEU A 68 11.53 0.48 12.10
C LEU A 68 11.67 -1.01 12.48
N VAL A 69 11.05 -1.90 11.72
CA VAL A 69 11.03 -3.34 12.01
C VAL A 69 11.89 -4.14 11.01
N LEU A 70 11.97 -3.68 9.77
CA LEU A 70 12.79 -4.31 8.75
C LEU A 70 14.27 -3.93 8.91
N HIS A 71 15.14 -4.88 8.56
CA HIS A 71 16.60 -4.68 8.52
C HIS A 71 17.08 -4.12 7.15
N THR A 72 16.22 -3.34 6.48
CA THR A 72 16.55 -2.60 5.25
C THR A 72 17.12 -1.22 5.59
N PRO A 73 17.80 -0.54 4.65
CA PRO A 73 18.23 0.83 4.88
C PRO A 73 17.05 1.71 5.27
N PHE A 74 17.17 2.37 6.43
CA PHE A 74 16.10 3.20 6.98
C PHE A 74 15.68 4.30 6.00
N GLY A 75 14.38 4.44 5.78
CA GLY A 75 13.79 5.41 4.86
C GLY A 75 13.50 4.88 3.45
N MET A 76 14.00 3.70 3.09
CA MET A 76 13.79 3.14 1.75
C MET A 76 12.32 2.75 1.52
N THR A 77 11.70 2.08 2.49
CA THR A 77 10.27 1.75 2.45
C THR A 77 9.42 3.01 2.57
N ALA A 78 9.81 3.95 3.43
CA ALA A 78 9.13 5.23 3.59
C ALA A 78 9.10 6.02 2.27
N LEU A 79 10.22 6.11 1.56
CA LEU A 79 10.30 6.77 0.27
C LEU A 79 9.44 6.07 -0.78
N THR A 80 9.54 4.74 -0.88
CA THR A 80 8.77 3.94 -1.84
C THR A 80 7.27 4.10 -1.61
N PHE A 81 6.82 3.93 -0.37
CA PHE A 81 5.40 4.02 -0.04
C PHE A 81 4.86 5.44 -0.21
N SER A 82 5.67 6.46 0.06
CA SER A 82 5.31 7.86 -0.19
C SER A 82 5.10 8.14 -1.69
N LEU A 83 6.02 7.69 -2.54
CA LEU A 83 5.90 7.85 -3.99
C LEU A 83 4.71 7.08 -4.56
N VAL A 84 4.49 5.86 -4.09
CA VAL A 84 3.36 5.02 -4.50
C VAL A 84 2.04 5.63 -4.04
N GLY A 85 1.96 6.10 -2.78
CA GLY A 85 0.79 6.77 -2.24
C GLY A 85 0.44 8.04 -3.02
N TYR A 86 1.44 8.86 -3.33
CA TYR A 86 1.27 10.04 -4.19
C TYR A 86 0.76 9.65 -5.57
N GLY A 87 1.46 8.74 -6.26
CA GLY A 87 1.10 8.33 -7.62
C GLY A 87 -0.29 7.68 -7.70
N THR A 88 -0.63 6.82 -6.75
CA THR A 88 -1.96 6.21 -6.66
C THR A 88 -3.04 7.26 -6.51
N SER A 89 -2.86 8.23 -5.60
CA SER A 89 -3.82 9.31 -5.39
C SER A 89 -3.93 10.23 -6.61
N ALA A 90 -2.82 10.48 -7.32
CA ALA A 90 -2.83 11.33 -8.52
C ALA A 90 -3.63 10.71 -9.68
N VAL A 91 -3.64 9.38 -9.79
CA VAL A 91 -4.41 8.67 -10.84
C VAL A 91 -5.79 8.23 -10.38
N SER A 92 -6.12 8.34 -9.09
CA SER A 92 -7.38 7.85 -8.51
C SER A 92 -8.64 8.48 -9.15
N GLY A 93 -8.57 9.75 -9.53
CA GLY A 93 -9.66 10.46 -10.22
C GLY A 93 -10.03 9.89 -11.60
N GLN A 94 -9.13 9.12 -12.21
CA GLN A 94 -9.37 8.44 -13.49
C GLN A 94 -9.99 7.06 -13.30
N ILE A 95 -9.99 6.54 -12.06
CA ILE A 95 -10.46 5.19 -11.71
C ILE A 95 -11.85 5.32 -11.09
N THR A 96 -12.86 5.56 -11.93
CA THR A 96 -14.26 5.80 -11.50
C THR A 96 -15.02 4.51 -11.16
N ASP A 97 -14.41 3.33 -11.35
CA ASP A 97 -15.12 2.06 -11.24
C ASP A 97 -15.38 1.62 -9.79
N ARG A 98 -16.67 1.48 -9.47
CA ARG A 98 -17.17 0.95 -8.20
C ARG A 98 -17.05 -0.57 -8.09
N HIS A 99 -16.71 -1.26 -9.18
CA HIS A 99 -16.59 -2.71 -9.19
C HIS A 99 -15.36 -3.20 -8.41
N ILE A 100 -15.59 -4.09 -7.46
CA ILE A 100 -14.53 -4.67 -6.62
C ILE A 100 -13.43 -5.33 -7.46
N PHE A 101 -13.79 -5.93 -8.58
CA PHE A 101 -12.83 -6.59 -9.48
C PHE A 101 -11.84 -5.59 -10.10
N VAL A 102 -12.33 -4.46 -10.65
CA VAL A 102 -11.48 -3.42 -11.23
C VAL A 102 -10.57 -2.83 -10.17
N ARG A 103 -11.12 -2.54 -8.98
CA ARG A 103 -10.35 -2.07 -7.83
C ARG A 103 -9.25 -3.05 -7.43
N SER A 104 -9.56 -4.33 -7.32
CA SER A 104 -8.58 -5.36 -6.97
C SER A 104 -7.46 -5.47 -8.01
N LEU A 105 -7.81 -5.39 -9.29
CA LEU A 105 -6.83 -5.39 -10.37
C LEU A 105 -5.93 -4.15 -10.32
N THR A 106 -6.51 -2.99 -10.10
CA THR A 106 -5.75 -1.73 -9.94
C THR A 106 -4.80 -1.81 -8.76
N VAL A 107 -5.27 -2.26 -7.60
CA VAL A 107 -4.43 -2.41 -6.40
C VAL A 107 -3.32 -3.43 -6.67
N ALA A 108 -3.61 -4.54 -7.36
CA ALA A 108 -2.60 -5.54 -7.73
C ALA A 108 -1.50 -4.95 -8.63
N LEU A 109 -1.87 -4.20 -9.67
CA LEU A 109 -0.93 -3.55 -10.57
C LEU A 109 -0.08 -2.49 -9.86
N LEU A 110 -0.71 -1.65 -9.04
CA LEU A 110 0.01 -0.61 -8.28
C LEU A 110 0.93 -1.22 -7.22
N SER A 111 0.53 -2.29 -6.56
CA SER A 111 1.38 -3.01 -5.60
C SER A 111 2.58 -3.69 -6.29
N ALA A 112 2.38 -4.28 -7.47
CA ALA A 112 3.47 -4.83 -8.27
C ALA A 112 4.45 -3.73 -8.72
N THR A 113 3.92 -2.57 -9.14
CA THR A 113 4.74 -1.39 -9.48
C THR A 113 5.53 -0.90 -8.28
N ALA A 114 4.91 -0.85 -7.10
CA ALA A 114 5.56 -0.48 -5.84
C ALA A 114 6.73 -1.41 -5.50
N THR A 115 6.51 -2.72 -5.62
CA THR A 115 7.57 -3.73 -5.41
C THR A 115 8.72 -3.54 -6.39
N SER A 116 8.42 -3.26 -7.65
CA SER A 116 9.43 -3.00 -8.68
C SER A 116 10.19 -1.69 -8.41
N LEU A 117 9.49 -0.66 -7.93
CA LEU A 117 10.09 0.62 -7.55
C LEU A 117 11.04 0.44 -6.34
N PHE A 118 10.60 -0.28 -5.31
CA PHE A 118 11.42 -0.62 -4.15
C PHE A 118 12.72 -1.31 -4.57
N ALA A 119 12.61 -2.31 -5.44
CA ALA A 119 13.76 -3.01 -5.96
C ALA A 119 14.67 -2.12 -6.82
N GLY A 120 14.09 -1.23 -7.63
CA GLY A 120 14.85 -0.25 -8.41
C GLY A 120 15.63 0.71 -7.53
N ILE A 121 15.03 1.23 -6.46
CA ILE A 121 15.70 2.08 -5.46
C ILE A 121 16.83 1.29 -4.79
N GLY A 122 16.58 0.04 -4.40
CA GLY A 122 17.58 -0.85 -3.82
C GLY A 122 18.79 -1.05 -4.74
N ALA A 123 18.54 -1.28 -6.02
CA ALA A 123 19.60 -1.43 -7.01
C ALA A 123 20.43 -0.14 -7.19
N LEU A 124 19.80 1.03 -7.14
CA LEU A 124 20.50 2.33 -7.21
C LEU A 124 21.42 2.56 -6.00
N ILE A 125 21.06 2.03 -4.84
CA ILE A 125 21.85 2.15 -3.60
C ILE A 125 22.94 1.04 -3.53
N GLY A 126 22.99 0.14 -4.51
CA GLY A 126 23.99 -0.93 -4.57
C GLY A 126 23.64 -2.15 -3.72
N LEU A 127 22.38 -2.36 -3.42
CA LEU A 127 21.91 -3.56 -2.70
C LEU A 127 21.84 -4.75 -3.67
N GLU A 128 22.89 -5.58 -3.67
CA GLU A 128 23.02 -6.70 -4.63
C GLU A 128 22.08 -7.88 -4.38
N TYR A 129 21.41 -7.95 -3.22
CA TYR A 129 20.55 -9.08 -2.86
C TYR A 129 19.19 -9.11 -3.57
N VAL A 130 18.90 -8.11 -4.40
CA VAL A 130 17.67 -8.10 -5.21
C VAL A 130 18.02 -8.53 -6.63
N THR A 131 18.19 -9.82 -6.85
CA THR A 131 18.48 -10.36 -8.18
C THR A 131 17.28 -10.19 -9.11
N ARG A 132 17.50 -9.79 -10.36
CA ARG A 132 16.45 -9.59 -11.39
C ARG A 132 15.48 -10.77 -11.53
N ARG A 133 15.96 -12.00 -11.28
CA ARG A 133 15.17 -13.22 -11.41
C ARG A 133 14.11 -13.37 -10.31
N GLU A 134 14.38 -12.85 -9.12
CA GLU A 134 13.46 -12.92 -7.97
C GLU A 134 12.44 -11.78 -8.00
N LEU A 135 12.77 -10.64 -8.60
CA LEU A 135 11.87 -9.48 -8.69
C LEU A 135 10.55 -9.80 -9.37
N GLY A 136 10.59 -10.51 -10.49
CA GLY A 136 9.37 -10.90 -11.21
C GLY A 136 8.47 -11.80 -10.35
N SER A 137 9.08 -12.74 -9.61
CA SER A 137 8.35 -13.64 -8.71
C SER A 137 7.74 -12.89 -7.54
N ILE A 138 8.49 -11.98 -6.93
CA ILE A 138 8.01 -11.15 -5.79
C ILE A 138 6.86 -10.25 -6.25
N ALA A 139 7.01 -9.54 -7.37
CA ALA A 139 5.98 -8.68 -7.92
C ALA A 139 4.70 -9.45 -8.27
N LEU A 140 4.86 -10.65 -8.86
CA LEU A 140 3.73 -11.51 -9.20
C LEU A 140 3.01 -12.01 -7.94
N VAL A 141 3.74 -12.49 -6.94
CA VAL A 141 3.16 -12.95 -5.67
C VAL A 141 2.45 -11.81 -4.97
N THR A 142 3.05 -10.60 -4.93
CA THR A 142 2.43 -9.40 -4.37
C THR A 142 1.16 -9.03 -5.12
N ALA A 143 1.16 -9.07 -6.45
CA ALA A 143 -0.03 -8.78 -7.27
C ALA A 143 -1.15 -9.81 -7.03
N VAL A 144 -0.83 -11.09 -7.01
CA VAL A 144 -1.81 -12.16 -6.76
C VAL A 144 -2.38 -12.05 -5.35
N ALA A 145 -1.54 -11.80 -4.35
CA ALA A 145 -1.97 -11.64 -2.97
C ALA A 145 -2.77 -10.34 -2.74
N ALA A 146 -2.54 -9.31 -3.54
CA ALA A 146 -3.27 -8.05 -3.44
C ALA A 146 -4.77 -8.22 -3.76
N VAL A 147 -5.15 -9.17 -4.63
CA VAL A 147 -6.55 -9.39 -5.00
C VAL A 147 -7.41 -9.80 -3.79
N PRO A 148 -7.14 -10.91 -3.10
CA PRO A 148 -7.91 -11.29 -1.92
C PRO A 148 -7.75 -10.29 -0.78
N SER A 149 -6.56 -9.71 -0.60
CA SER A 149 -6.32 -8.69 0.42
C SER A 149 -7.15 -7.43 0.19
N THR A 150 -7.33 -7.00 -1.06
CA THR A 150 -8.20 -5.87 -1.41
C THR A 150 -9.66 -6.15 -1.04
N VAL A 151 -10.16 -7.36 -1.30
CA VAL A 151 -11.52 -7.75 -0.92
C VAL A 151 -11.70 -7.70 0.58
N LEU A 152 -10.72 -8.22 1.33
CA LEU A 152 -10.74 -8.25 2.79
C LEU A 152 -10.61 -6.84 3.41
N LEU A 153 -9.73 -6.00 2.88
CA LEU A 153 -9.44 -4.67 3.42
C LEU A 153 -10.41 -3.59 2.94
N SER A 154 -11.09 -3.78 1.80
CA SER A 154 -12.04 -2.80 1.25
C SER A 154 -13.11 -2.34 2.25
N PRO A 155 -13.78 -3.20 3.04
CA PRO A 155 -14.77 -2.74 4.01
C PRO A 155 -14.16 -1.86 5.10
N LEU A 156 -12.93 -2.14 5.53
CA LEU A 156 -12.22 -1.34 6.53
C LEU A 156 -11.92 0.06 6.01
N VAL A 157 -11.42 0.16 4.78
CA VAL A 157 -11.11 1.45 4.16
C VAL A 157 -12.39 2.25 3.87
N ARG A 158 -13.47 1.60 3.43
CA ARG A 158 -14.78 2.24 3.24
C ARG A 158 -15.40 2.73 4.56
N TRP A 159 -15.10 2.09 5.68
CA TRP A 159 -15.51 2.56 6.99
C TRP A 159 -14.78 3.85 7.41
N VAL A 160 -13.54 4.03 6.97
CA VAL A 160 -12.78 5.29 7.16
C VAL A 160 -13.30 6.39 6.24
N PHE A 161 -13.52 6.08 4.96
CA PHE A 161 -13.93 6.99 3.91
C PHE A 161 -15.35 6.64 3.43
N PRO A 162 -16.42 7.04 4.15
CA PRO A 162 -17.78 6.79 3.73
C PRO A 162 -18.08 7.56 2.43
N ALA A 163 -18.90 6.95 1.55
CA ALA A 163 -19.17 7.45 0.20
C ALA A 163 -19.79 8.86 0.15
N GLU A 164 -20.40 9.33 1.23
CA GLU A 164 -21.00 10.65 1.33
C GLU A 164 -19.98 11.80 1.33
N THR A 165 -18.73 11.52 1.70
CA THR A 165 -17.66 12.53 1.76
C THR A 165 -16.99 12.80 0.42
N VAL A 166 -17.25 11.98 -0.60
CA VAL A 166 -16.62 12.09 -1.93
C VAL A 166 -17.35 13.07 -2.85
N GLN A 167 -18.59 13.48 -2.53
CA GLN A 167 -19.45 14.29 -3.42
C GLN A 167 -19.43 15.81 -3.16
N ILE A 168 -18.62 16.34 -2.25
CA ILE A 168 -18.72 17.77 -1.83
C ILE A 168 -17.73 18.70 -2.58
N ASN A 169 -17.01 18.23 -3.57
CA ASN A 169 -16.07 19.07 -4.34
C ASN A 169 -16.33 19.01 -5.87
N GLU A 170 -17.55 19.32 -6.29
CA GLU A 170 -17.83 19.85 -7.64
C GLU A 170 -18.14 21.34 -7.58
#